data_10fecf0c6e0c36ffd23c2ccaab929c25
#
_entry.id   10fecf0c6e0c36ffd23c2ccaab929c25
#
_cell.length_a   1.000
_cell.length_b   1.000
_cell.length_c   1.000
_cell.angle_alpha   90.00
_cell.angle_beta   90.00
_cell.angle_gamma   90.00
#
_symmetry.space_group_name_H-M   'P 1'
#
loop_
_entity.id
_entity.type
_entity.pdbx_description
1 polymer ?
#
loop_
_entity_poly.entity_id
_entity_poly.type
_entity_poly.pdbx_seq_one_letter_code
_entity_poly.pdbx_strand_id
1 'polypeptide(L)'
;MEKQIEDRIFKIAFKKLKSSVYYDKTQLILRNDIVRYEQNSKDKIDSKLESLCTQFNDDNKFEKLKELIKRSISISAFPKKLIKSQTPGVIINKQTSQTTVNQNQYFIDMCVEGHILGVVWLMTIGYKLDKLVYEKSYGNRIRKKLINELSDEPTFSPYLFEPYFMQYESWRDTALDEAKKYLHQKNDVMILTMDLKRYFYSVDVTQNAFDKMLEDAGIDKSDKAKCGLVKLN
;
A
#
# COMPACT_ATOMS: atom_id res chain seq x y z
N MET A 1 27.35 -4.02 -12.53
CA MET A 1 27.31 -3.61 -11.09
C MET A 1 25.87 -3.38 -10.74
N GLU A 2 25.34 -4.13 -9.81
CA GLU A 2 23.99 -3.88 -9.29
C GLU A 2 23.95 -2.51 -8.61
N LYS A 3 22.96 -1.70 -8.98
CA LYS A 3 22.78 -0.38 -8.38
C LYS A 3 22.26 -0.57 -6.94
N GLN A 4 23.13 -0.34 -5.96
CA GLN A 4 22.74 -0.37 -4.56
C GLN A 4 21.74 0.77 -4.26
N ILE A 5 20.77 0.49 -3.38
CA ILE A 5 19.83 1.51 -2.92
C ILE A 5 20.50 2.29 -1.79
N GLU A 6 20.43 3.62 -1.88
CA GLU A 6 21.03 4.52 -0.91
C GLU A 6 20.22 4.56 0.40
N ASP A 7 20.90 4.82 1.52
CA ASP A 7 20.28 4.97 2.85
C ASP A 7 19.26 6.11 2.90
N ARG A 8 19.47 7.17 2.12
CA ARG A 8 18.53 8.29 1.94
C ARG A 8 17.13 7.81 1.54
N ILE A 9 17.04 6.78 0.68
CA ILE A 9 15.76 6.22 0.22
C ILE A 9 15.00 5.59 1.40
N PHE A 10 15.70 4.89 2.29
CA PHE A 10 15.10 4.30 3.49
C PHE A 10 14.59 5.37 4.47
N LYS A 11 15.33 6.45 4.65
CA LYS A 11 14.93 7.60 5.49
C LYS A 11 13.68 8.28 4.92
N ILE A 12 13.62 8.47 3.61
CA ILE A 12 12.43 9.02 2.92
C ILE A 12 11.25 8.04 3.04
N ALA A 13 11.48 6.75 2.79
CA ALA A 13 10.43 5.73 2.88
C ALA A 13 9.80 5.68 4.29
N PHE A 14 10.60 5.74 5.33
CA PHE A 14 10.11 5.78 6.70
C PHE A 14 9.27 7.04 6.99
N LYS A 15 9.71 8.21 6.53
CA LYS A 15 8.93 9.45 6.67
C LYS A 15 7.58 9.36 5.93
N LYS A 16 7.56 8.79 4.73
CA LYS A 16 6.33 8.58 3.95
C LYS A 16 5.40 7.57 4.62
N LEU A 17 5.94 6.47 5.15
CA LEU A 17 5.17 5.50 5.93
C LEU A 17 4.49 6.19 7.11
N LYS A 18 5.23 6.94 7.91
CA LYS A 18 4.68 7.70 9.04
C LYS A 18 3.57 8.65 8.61
N SER A 19 3.78 9.39 7.55
CA SER A 19 2.79 10.33 7.03
C SER A 19 1.53 9.63 6.55
N SER A 20 1.64 8.53 5.81
CA SER A 20 0.48 7.77 5.32
C SER A 20 -0.34 7.21 6.48
N VAL A 21 0.32 6.62 7.47
CA VAL A 21 -0.33 6.06 8.66
C VAL A 21 -0.93 7.15 9.55
N TYR A 22 -0.34 8.34 9.61
CA TYR A 22 -0.89 9.46 10.36
C TYR A 22 -2.24 9.93 9.82
N TYR A 23 -2.40 9.97 8.52
CA TYR A 23 -3.65 10.39 7.86
C TYR A 23 -4.70 9.28 7.81
N ASP A 24 -4.29 8.01 7.85
CA ASP A 24 -5.21 6.87 7.89
C ASP A 24 -5.58 6.51 9.34
N LYS A 25 -6.75 6.96 9.76
CA LYS A 25 -7.25 6.74 11.14
C LYS A 25 -7.55 5.27 11.45
N THR A 26 -7.56 4.39 10.46
CA THR A 26 -7.83 2.96 10.65
C THR A 26 -6.58 2.17 11.02
N GLN A 27 -5.38 2.72 10.77
CA GLN A 27 -4.08 2.07 10.97
C GLN A 27 -3.54 2.21 12.42
N LEU A 28 -4.38 1.97 13.42
CA LEU A 28 -4.00 2.19 14.83
C LEU A 28 -2.91 1.23 15.31
N ILE A 29 -2.92 -0.02 14.85
CA ILE A 29 -1.93 -1.04 15.24
C ILE A 29 -0.56 -0.61 14.70
N LEU A 30 -0.46 -0.36 13.41
CA LEU A 30 0.78 0.06 12.77
C LEU A 30 1.31 1.39 13.34
N ARG A 31 0.43 2.34 13.72
CA ARG A 31 0.84 3.55 14.43
C ARG A 31 1.56 3.25 15.74
N ASN A 32 0.98 2.37 16.54
CA ASN A 32 1.56 1.97 17.82
C ASN A 32 2.91 1.26 17.61
N ASP A 33 3.02 0.41 16.61
CA ASP A 33 4.26 -0.30 16.30
C ASP A 33 5.36 0.65 15.80
N ILE A 34 5.02 1.65 15.00
CA ILE A 34 5.96 2.70 14.59
C ILE A 34 6.45 3.49 15.82
N VAL A 35 5.56 3.85 16.75
CA VAL A 35 5.96 4.56 17.98
C VAL A 35 6.92 3.69 18.80
N ARG A 36 6.61 2.41 19.00
CA ARG A 36 7.50 1.47 19.69
C ARG A 36 8.83 1.30 18.95
N TYR A 37 8.80 1.24 17.65
CA TYR A 37 9.99 1.14 16.80
C TYR A 37 10.92 2.35 16.99
N GLU A 38 10.38 3.56 17.12
CA GLU A 38 11.13 4.77 17.41
C GLU A 38 11.65 4.80 18.87
N GLN A 39 10.79 4.47 19.85
CA GLN A 39 11.14 4.51 21.26
C GLN A 39 12.19 3.47 21.68
N ASN A 40 12.11 2.27 21.12
CA ASN A 40 13.08 1.20 21.38
C ASN A 40 14.44 1.44 20.70
N SER A 41 14.58 2.52 19.96
CA SER A 41 15.85 2.93 19.38
C SER A 41 16.63 3.70 20.44
N LYS A 42 17.44 2.99 21.25
CA LYS A 42 18.48 3.65 22.08
C LYS A 42 19.44 4.46 21.19
N ASP A 43 19.66 3.99 19.99
CA ASP A 43 20.35 4.69 18.93
C ASP A 43 19.36 5.52 18.11
N LYS A 44 19.84 6.58 17.48
CA LYS A 44 19.04 7.43 16.61
C LYS A 44 18.37 6.56 15.54
N ILE A 45 17.10 6.82 15.25
CA ILE A 45 16.33 6.09 14.23
C ILE A 45 17.09 5.99 12.89
N ASP A 46 17.92 6.99 12.58
CA ASP A 46 18.75 7.00 11.38
C ASP A 46 19.71 5.81 11.33
N SER A 47 20.35 5.43 12.44
CA SER A 47 21.24 4.26 12.51
C SER A 47 20.50 2.94 12.24
N LYS A 48 19.24 2.82 12.68
CA LYS A 48 18.41 1.66 12.35
C LYS A 48 18.11 1.58 10.87
N LEU A 49 17.78 2.71 10.25
CA LEU A 49 17.47 2.78 8.82
C LEU A 49 18.70 2.51 7.97
N GLU A 50 19.87 2.99 8.37
CA GLU A 50 21.16 2.67 7.75
C GLU A 50 21.50 1.18 7.88
N SER A 51 21.26 0.59 9.04
CA SER A 51 21.40 -0.87 9.24
C SER A 51 20.45 -1.65 8.34
N LEU A 52 19.18 -1.22 8.22
CA LEU A 52 18.19 -1.85 7.35
C LEU A 52 18.62 -1.74 5.87
N CYS A 53 19.12 -0.60 5.46
CA CYS A 53 19.69 -0.40 4.12
C CYS A 53 20.87 -1.33 3.84
N THR A 54 21.79 -1.46 4.81
CA THR A 54 22.93 -2.38 4.71
C THR A 54 22.48 -3.84 4.59
N GLN A 55 21.48 -4.23 5.39
CA GLN A 55 20.90 -5.58 5.32
C GLN A 55 20.22 -5.85 3.97
N PHE A 56 19.54 -4.84 3.44
CA PHE A 56 18.85 -4.94 2.14
C PHE A 56 19.84 -5.07 0.96
N ASN A 57 20.96 -4.38 1.01
CA ASN A 57 21.98 -4.37 -0.07
C ASN A 57 22.96 -5.55 -0.01
N ASP A 58 22.96 -6.35 1.05
CA ASP A 58 23.80 -7.52 1.24
C ASP A 58 22.95 -8.79 1.07
N ASP A 59 23.22 -9.60 0.05
CA ASP A 59 22.37 -10.74 -0.31
C ASP A 59 22.19 -11.74 0.84
N ASN A 60 23.26 -12.02 1.61
CA ASN A 60 23.21 -12.97 2.74
C ASN A 60 22.36 -12.42 3.90
N LYS A 61 22.46 -11.10 4.14
CA LYS A 61 21.68 -10.43 5.18
C LYS A 61 20.24 -10.22 4.73
N PHE A 62 20.02 -10.00 3.43
CA PHE A 62 18.69 -9.84 2.85
C PHE A 62 17.84 -11.09 3.02
N GLU A 63 18.39 -12.30 2.81
CA GLU A 63 17.64 -13.53 3.05
C GLU A 63 17.22 -13.67 4.53
N LYS A 64 18.09 -13.30 5.47
CA LYS A 64 17.74 -13.28 6.90
C LYS A 64 16.65 -12.25 7.23
N LEU A 65 16.74 -11.07 6.63
CA LEU A 65 15.74 -10.01 6.77
C LEU A 65 14.39 -10.46 6.21
N LYS A 66 14.40 -11.11 5.06
CA LYS A 66 13.21 -11.67 4.42
C LYS A 66 12.52 -12.70 5.31
N GLU A 67 13.28 -13.62 5.89
CA GLU A 67 12.76 -14.60 6.85
C GLU A 67 12.19 -13.95 8.13
N LEU A 68 12.82 -12.90 8.63
CA LEU A 68 12.31 -12.15 9.77
C LEU A 68 10.96 -11.52 9.45
N ILE A 69 10.84 -10.85 8.30
CA ILE A 69 9.58 -10.24 7.86
C ILE A 69 8.52 -11.32 7.68
N LYS A 70 8.84 -12.41 6.99
CA LYS A 70 7.92 -13.53 6.76
C LYS A 70 7.36 -14.10 8.07
N ARG A 71 8.19 -14.28 9.08
CA ARG A 71 7.76 -14.75 10.42
C ARG A 71 6.91 -13.73 11.18
N SER A 72 7.04 -12.44 10.85
CA SER A 72 6.25 -11.37 11.49
C SER A 72 4.85 -11.22 10.89
N ILE A 73 4.59 -11.83 9.72
CA ILE A 73 3.30 -11.71 9.05
C ILE A 73 2.23 -12.41 9.88
N SER A 74 1.19 -11.66 10.20
CA SER A 74 0.01 -12.15 10.88
C SER A 74 -1.25 -11.67 10.15
N ILE A 75 -2.36 -12.38 10.36
CA ILE A 75 -3.65 -12.02 9.78
C ILE A 75 -4.60 -11.67 10.90
N SER A 76 -5.08 -10.43 10.90
CA SER A 76 -6.09 -9.94 11.84
C SER A 76 -7.46 -9.90 11.15
N ALA A 77 -8.48 -10.44 11.82
CA ALA A 77 -9.85 -10.45 11.34
C ALA A 77 -10.68 -9.42 12.10
N PHE A 78 -11.30 -8.49 11.38
CA PHE A 78 -12.17 -7.48 11.96
C PHE A 78 -13.61 -7.64 11.44
N PRO A 79 -14.63 -7.44 12.28
CA PRO A 79 -16.01 -7.45 11.84
C PRO A 79 -16.28 -6.34 10.83
N LYS A 80 -16.73 -6.68 9.63
CA LYS A 80 -17.15 -5.71 8.61
C LYS A 80 -18.64 -5.41 8.70
N LYS A 81 -19.44 -6.42 8.98
CA LYS A 81 -20.88 -6.30 9.17
C LYS A 81 -21.32 -7.18 10.34
N LEU A 82 -22.04 -6.56 11.24
CA LEU A 82 -22.73 -7.23 12.33
C LEU A 82 -24.17 -7.53 11.90
N ILE A 83 -24.73 -8.66 12.35
CA ILE A 83 -26.17 -8.88 12.24
C ILE A 83 -26.82 -7.87 13.18
N LYS A 84 -27.63 -6.96 12.64
CA LYS A 84 -28.38 -6.01 13.46
C LYS A 84 -29.31 -6.82 14.37
N SER A 85 -29.14 -6.72 15.68
CA SER A 85 -30.18 -7.10 16.60
C SER A 85 -31.38 -6.21 16.36
N GLN A 86 -32.58 -6.74 16.47
CA GLN A 86 -33.81 -5.99 16.25
C GLN A 86 -34.04 -4.86 17.28
N THR A 87 -33.24 -4.81 18.30
CA THR A 87 -33.23 -3.73 19.31
C THR A 87 -32.12 -2.73 19.02
N PRO A 88 -32.41 -1.46 18.70
CA PRO A 88 -31.39 -0.42 18.67
C PRO A 88 -30.87 -0.20 20.07
N GLY A 89 -29.81 -0.89 20.44
CA GLY A 89 -29.16 -0.75 21.73
C GLY A 89 -27.87 0.04 21.62
N VAL A 90 -27.66 0.94 22.55
CA VAL A 90 -26.36 1.48 22.85
C VAL A 90 -25.47 0.32 23.27
N ILE A 91 -24.39 0.06 22.56
CA ILE A 91 -23.38 -0.92 22.97
C ILE A 91 -22.68 -0.32 24.21
N ILE A 92 -23.25 -0.61 25.37
CA ILE A 92 -22.55 -0.39 26.62
C ILE A 92 -21.70 -1.64 26.85
N ASN A 93 -20.47 -1.43 27.25
CA ASN A 93 -19.39 -2.40 27.46
C ASN A 93 -19.70 -3.43 28.55
N LYS A 94 -20.87 -4.07 28.52
CA LYS A 94 -21.26 -5.20 29.39
C LYS A 94 -21.41 -6.44 28.52
N GLN A 95 -20.57 -7.37 28.77
CA GLN A 95 -20.32 -8.70 28.28
C GLN A 95 -21.53 -9.65 28.16
N THR A 96 -22.68 -9.30 27.72
CA THR A 96 -23.82 -10.20 27.82
C THR A 96 -24.52 -10.57 26.53
N SER A 97 -24.11 -10.07 25.39
CA SER A 97 -24.67 -10.51 24.12
C SER A 97 -23.58 -11.01 23.18
N GLN A 98 -23.67 -12.26 22.79
CA GLN A 98 -22.91 -12.78 21.66
C GLN A 98 -23.33 -12.01 20.41
N THR A 99 -22.43 -11.20 19.89
CA THR A 99 -22.67 -10.47 18.63
C THR A 99 -22.31 -11.39 17.48
N THR A 100 -23.28 -11.72 16.65
CA THR A 100 -23.03 -12.54 15.47
C THR A 100 -22.44 -11.68 14.38
N VAL A 101 -21.24 -12.03 13.91
CA VAL A 101 -20.56 -11.37 12.81
C VAL A 101 -21.01 -12.01 11.50
N ASN A 102 -21.57 -11.19 10.61
CA ASN A 102 -22.02 -11.67 9.30
C ASN A 102 -20.86 -11.70 8.28
N GLN A 103 -19.93 -10.76 8.39
CA GLN A 103 -18.80 -10.66 7.46
C GLN A 103 -17.57 -10.12 8.17
N ASN A 104 -16.43 -10.81 8.00
CA ASN A 104 -15.12 -10.34 8.43
C ASN A 104 -14.37 -9.67 7.27
N GLN A 105 -13.52 -8.72 7.63
CA GLN A 105 -12.47 -8.17 6.78
C GLN A 105 -11.13 -8.60 7.37
N TYR A 106 -10.25 -9.10 6.53
CA TYR A 106 -8.93 -9.56 6.93
C TYR A 106 -7.89 -8.52 6.58
N PHE A 107 -6.97 -8.28 7.49
CA PHE A 107 -5.83 -7.39 7.31
C PHE A 107 -4.55 -8.19 7.53
N ILE A 108 -3.58 -7.96 6.69
CA ILE A 108 -2.22 -8.49 6.86
C ILE A 108 -1.45 -7.46 7.68
N ASP A 109 -0.83 -7.92 8.75
CA ASP A 109 0.05 -7.15 9.60
C ASP A 109 1.45 -7.74 9.56
N MET A 110 2.49 -6.90 9.68
CA MET A 110 3.89 -7.30 9.66
C MET A 110 4.75 -6.31 10.44
N CYS A 111 6.02 -6.64 10.67
CA CYS A 111 6.95 -5.73 11.35
C CYS A 111 7.16 -4.42 10.57
N VAL A 112 7.59 -3.38 11.28
CA VAL A 112 7.80 -2.03 10.71
C VAL A 112 8.82 -2.05 9.57
N GLU A 113 9.86 -2.87 9.67
CA GLU A 113 10.86 -3.08 8.61
C GLU A 113 10.19 -3.55 7.31
N GLY A 114 9.24 -4.49 7.39
CA GLY A 114 8.47 -4.96 6.24
C GLY A 114 7.68 -3.84 5.57
N HIS A 115 7.03 -2.99 6.36
CA HIS A 115 6.32 -1.82 5.83
C HIS A 115 7.27 -0.79 5.20
N ILE A 116 8.44 -0.53 5.81
CA ILE A 116 9.46 0.37 5.23
C ILE A 116 9.90 -0.17 3.86
N LEU A 117 10.23 -1.47 3.77
CA LEU A 117 10.64 -2.09 2.51
C LEU A 117 9.53 -2.06 1.46
N GLY A 118 8.27 -2.22 1.87
CA GLY A 118 7.12 -2.03 0.97
C GLY A 118 7.09 -0.63 0.36
N VAL A 119 7.36 0.41 1.16
CA VAL A 119 7.44 1.80 0.65
C VAL A 119 8.67 1.99 -0.23
N VAL A 120 9.84 1.44 0.13
CA VAL A 120 11.04 1.45 -0.74
C VAL A 120 10.73 0.82 -2.08
N TRP A 121 10.03 -0.32 -2.09
CA TRP A 121 9.61 -0.99 -3.31
C TRP A 121 8.69 -0.12 -4.16
N LEU A 122 7.68 0.52 -3.55
CA LEU A 122 6.79 1.45 -4.24
C LEU A 122 7.56 2.63 -4.86
N MET A 123 8.56 3.14 -4.16
CA MET A 123 9.40 4.27 -4.63
C MET A 123 10.35 3.87 -5.75
N THR A 124 10.83 2.63 -5.80
CA THR A 124 11.86 2.20 -6.76
C THR A 124 11.29 1.42 -7.95
N ILE A 125 10.25 0.64 -7.74
CA ILE A 125 9.66 -0.27 -8.72
C ILE A 125 8.19 0.07 -8.98
N GLY A 126 7.41 0.21 -7.92
CA GLY A 126 5.96 0.42 -8.01
C GLY A 126 5.58 1.59 -8.91
N TYR A 127 6.34 2.67 -8.91
CA TYR A 127 6.08 3.82 -9.78
C TYR A 127 6.25 3.52 -11.27
N LYS A 128 7.11 2.55 -11.63
CA LYS A 128 7.26 2.10 -13.02
C LYS A 128 6.04 1.31 -13.45
N LEU A 129 5.52 0.46 -12.57
CA LEU A 129 4.28 -0.28 -12.79
C LEU A 129 3.07 0.65 -12.88
N ASP A 130 3.00 1.69 -12.05
CA ASP A 130 1.90 2.66 -12.07
C ASP A 130 1.77 3.39 -13.43
N LYS A 131 2.88 3.53 -14.17
CA LYS A 131 2.87 4.11 -15.54
C LYS A 131 2.16 3.23 -16.57
N LEU A 132 2.10 1.91 -16.33
CA LEU A 132 1.41 0.96 -17.21
C LEU A 132 -0.09 0.93 -16.97
N VAL A 133 -0.53 1.47 -15.83
CA VAL A 133 -1.96 1.49 -15.47
C VAL A 133 -2.69 2.48 -16.37
N TYR A 134 -3.84 2.05 -16.87
CA TYR A 134 -4.70 2.87 -17.74
C TYR A 134 -4.98 4.24 -17.11
N GLU A 135 -4.90 5.30 -17.89
CA GLU A 135 -4.99 6.69 -17.41
C GLU A 135 -6.30 7.02 -16.66
N LYS A 136 -7.41 6.36 -17.02
CA LYS A 136 -8.71 6.50 -16.35
C LYS A 136 -8.88 5.52 -15.17
N SER A 137 -7.82 4.89 -14.71
CA SER A 137 -7.80 4.13 -13.47
C SER A 137 -7.43 5.06 -12.31
N TYR A 138 -8.36 5.26 -11.38
CA TYR A 138 -8.25 6.27 -10.33
C TYR A 138 -7.88 5.70 -8.96
N GLY A 139 -7.92 4.37 -8.78
CA GLY A 139 -7.63 3.75 -7.48
C GLY A 139 -6.13 3.65 -7.17
N ASN A 140 -5.72 4.06 -5.98
CA ASN A 140 -4.36 3.86 -5.43
C ASN A 140 -3.20 4.28 -6.36
N ARG A 141 -3.39 5.35 -7.14
CA ARG A 141 -2.34 5.88 -8.03
C ARG A 141 -1.20 6.48 -7.21
N ILE A 142 0.03 6.13 -7.58
CA ILE A 142 1.22 6.69 -6.94
C ILE A 142 1.34 8.17 -7.29
N ARG A 143 1.62 9.00 -6.29
CA ARG A 143 1.68 10.44 -6.50
C ARG A 143 2.82 10.83 -7.44
N LYS A 144 2.53 11.61 -8.48
CA LYS A 144 3.50 11.99 -9.53
C LYS A 144 4.75 12.68 -8.98
N LYS A 145 4.62 13.44 -7.88
CA LYS A 145 5.76 14.10 -7.22
C LYS A 145 6.76 13.13 -6.59
N LEU A 146 6.37 11.86 -6.36
CA LEU A 146 7.27 10.83 -5.85
C LEU A 146 8.45 10.57 -6.81
N ILE A 147 8.20 10.65 -8.11
CA ILE A 147 9.22 10.40 -9.14
C ILE A 147 10.30 11.49 -9.13
N ASN A 148 9.91 12.73 -8.86
CA ASN A 148 10.83 13.86 -8.78
C ASN A 148 11.61 13.91 -7.46
N GLU A 149 11.14 13.22 -6.42
CA GLU A 149 11.82 13.17 -5.13
C GLU A 149 13.01 12.21 -5.11
N LEU A 150 13.16 11.37 -6.12
CA LEU A 150 14.35 10.54 -6.36
C LEU A 150 15.45 11.31 -7.11
N SER A 151 15.13 12.44 -7.70
CA SER A 151 16.10 13.40 -8.21
C SER A 151 16.56 14.30 -7.06
N ASP A 152 17.76 14.87 -7.14
CA ASP A 152 18.51 15.52 -6.05
C ASP A 152 17.83 16.71 -5.33
N GLU A 153 16.60 17.05 -5.69
CA GLU A 153 15.84 18.10 -5.03
C GLU A 153 14.87 17.59 -3.98
N PRO A 154 14.93 18.09 -2.72
CA PRO A 154 14.13 17.60 -1.60
C PRO A 154 12.71 18.19 -1.58
N THR A 155 11.88 17.90 -2.57
CA THR A 155 10.46 18.26 -2.52
C THR A 155 9.67 17.16 -1.82
N PHE A 156 9.51 17.29 -0.53
CA PHE A 156 8.76 16.34 0.30
C PHE A 156 7.26 16.46 0.07
N SER A 157 6.67 15.55 -0.70
CA SER A 157 5.25 15.26 -0.53
C SER A 157 5.09 14.22 0.60
N PRO A 158 4.28 14.51 1.63
CA PRO A 158 4.04 13.54 2.70
C PRO A 158 3.24 12.31 2.22
N TYR A 159 2.55 12.41 1.09
CA TYR A 159 1.69 11.35 0.59
C TYR A 159 2.43 10.42 -0.35
N LEU A 160 2.18 9.12 -0.19
CA LEU A 160 2.67 8.08 -1.09
C LEU A 160 1.74 7.94 -2.31
N PHE A 161 0.43 8.00 -2.07
CA PHE A 161 -0.60 7.89 -3.09
C PHE A 161 -1.34 9.21 -3.29
N GLU A 162 -1.97 9.37 -4.45
CA GLU A 162 -2.92 10.46 -4.67
C GLU A 162 -4.09 10.35 -3.69
N PRO A 163 -4.61 11.46 -3.15
CA PRO A 163 -5.69 11.44 -2.19
C PRO A 163 -6.93 10.74 -2.76
N TYR A 164 -7.43 9.73 -2.07
CA TYR A 164 -8.52 8.88 -2.57
C TYR A 164 -9.80 9.67 -2.89
N PHE A 165 -10.10 10.71 -2.12
CA PHE A 165 -11.28 11.54 -2.33
C PHE A 165 -11.21 12.33 -3.66
N MET A 166 -10.03 12.84 -4.03
CA MET A 166 -9.82 13.51 -5.31
C MET A 166 -9.92 12.51 -6.47
N GLN A 167 -9.39 11.31 -6.29
CA GLN A 167 -9.47 10.25 -7.29
C GLN A 167 -10.91 9.76 -7.47
N TYR A 168 -11.67 9.66 -6.37
CA TYR A 168 -13.10 9.33 -6.43
C TYR A 168 -13.92 10.39 -7.16
N GLU A 169 -13.69 11.66 -6.87
CA GLU A 169 -14.33 12.77 -7.58
C GLU A 169 -14.00 12.73 -9.07
N SER A 170 -12.72 12.56 -9.43
CA SER A 170 -12.30 12.47 -10.83
C SER A 170 -12.94 11.27 -11.54
N TRP A 171 -13.04 10.12 -10.90
CA TRP A 171 -13.72 8.94 -11.45
C TRP A 171 -15.18 9.20 -11.73
N ARG A 172 -15.90 9.76 -10.77
CA ARG A 172 -17.32 10.09 -10.87
C ARG A 172 -17.57 11.16 -11.94
N ASP A 173 -16.85 12.26 -11.86
CA ASP A 173 -17.11 13.44 -12.67
C ASP A 173 -16.70 13.22 -14.13
N THR A 174 -15.61 12.52 -14.40
CA THR A 174 -15.22 12.14 -15.77
C THR A 174 -16.32 11.34 -16.47
N ALA A 175 -16.89 10.35 -15.79
CA ALA A 175 -17.97 9.54 -16.36
C ALA A 175 -19.25 10.36 -16.62
N LEU A 176 -19.60 11.25 -15.69
CA LEU A 176 -20.76 12.13 -15.82
C LEU A 176 -20.57 13.16 -16.93
N ASP A 177 -19.38 13.73 -17.08
CA ASP A 177 -19.10 14.73 -18.11
C ASP A 177 -19.07 14.11 -19.49
N GLU A 178 -18.57 12.90 -19.64
CA GLU A 178 -18.68 12.14 -20.90
C GLU A 178 -20.16 11.88 -21.23
N ALA A 179 -20.97 11.42 -20.28
CA ALA A 179 -22.38 11.20 -20.50
C ALA A 179 -23.13 12.48 -20.92
N LYS A 180 -22.83 13.62 -20.28
CA LYS A 180 -23.41 14.93 -20.65
C LYS A 180 -23.05 15.32 -22.09
N LYS A 181 -21.81 15.12 -22.52
CA LYS A 181 -21.38 15.42 -23.91
C LYS A 181 -22.23 14.66 -24.93
N TYR A 182 -22.46 13.35 -24.71
CA TYR A 182 -23.31 12.55 -25.60
C TYR A 182 -24.76 12.99 -25.59
N LEU A 183 -25.32 13.35 -24.42
CA LEU A 183 -26.68 13.89 -24.31
C LEU A 183 -26.84 15.22 -25.07
N HIS A 184 -25.84 16.11 -24.98
CA HIS A 184 -25.86 17.36 -25.74
C HIS A 184 -25.85 17.14 -27.28
N GLN A 185 -25.24 16.01 -27.70
CA GLN A 185 -25.26 15.58 -29.09
C GLN A 185 -26.56 14.86 -29.49
N LYS A 186 -27.59 14.85 -28.62
CA LYS A 186 -28.87 14.14 -28.77
C LYS A 186 -28.75 12.63 -28.93
N ASN A 187 -27.70 12.05 -28.37
CA ASN A 187 -27.54 10.60 -28.29
C ASN A 187 -28.17 10.08 -26.99
N ASP A 188 -28.73 8.88 -27.03
CA ASP A 188 -29.14 8.17 -25.83
C ASP A 188 -27.92 7.68 -25.06
N VAL A 189 -27.96 7.79 -23.75
CA VAL A 189 -26.84 7.42 -22.87
C VAL A 189 -27.33 6.44 -21.81
N MET A 190 -26.60 5.34 -21.66
CA MET A 190 -26.77 4.41 -20.57
C MET A 190 -25.48 4.37 -19.72
N ILE A 191 -25.61 4.58 -18.42
CA ILE A 191 -24.49 4.48 -17.47
C ILE A 191 -24.61 3.16 -16.72
N LEU A 192 -23.58 2.30 -16.86
CA LEU A 192 -23.50 1.05 -16.11
C LEU A 192 -22.42 1.16 -15.02
N THR A 193 -22.81 0.90 -13.77
CA THR A 193 -21.89 0.81 -12.64
C THR A 193 -21.78 -0.64 -12.21
N MET A 194 -20.52 -1.13 -12.11
CA MET A 194 -20.24 -2.50 -11.67
C MET A 194 -19.24 -2.49 -10.52
N ASP A 195 -19.39 -3.42 -9.58
CA ASP A 195 -18.44 -3.67 -8.50
C ASP A 195 -18.09 -5.17 -8.46
N LEU A 196 -16.80 -5.45 -8.28
CA LEU A 196 -16.30 -6.83 -8.18
C LEU A 196 -16.35 -7.29 -6.73
N LYS A 197 -17.31 -8.18 -6.43
CA LYS A 197 -17.46 -8.73 -5.09
C LYS A 197 -16.18 -9.45 -4.65
N ARG A 198 -15.66 -9.08 -3.49
CA ARG A 198 -14.47 -9.68 -2.88
C ARG A 198 -13.21 -9.63 -3.78
N TYR A 199 -13.07 -8.58 -4.57
CA TYR A 199 -11.94 -8.44 -5.52
C TYR A 199 -10.58 -8.82 -4.92
N PHE A 200 -10.19 -8.23 -3.79
CA PHE A 200 -8.89 -8.47 -3.15
C PHE A 200 -8.68 -9.92 -2.68
N TYR A 201 -9.74 -10.68 -2.44
CA TYR A 201 -9.66 -12.09 -2.04
C TYR A 201 -9.77 -13.06 -3.21
N SER A 202 -10.07 -12.54 -4.40
CA SER A 202 -10.30 -13.33 -5.61
C SER A 202 -9.20 -13.20 -6.65
N VAL A 203 -8.31 -12.19 -6.47
CA VAL A 203 -7.18 -11.99 -7.38
C VAL A 203 -6.03 -12.87 -6.93
N ASP A 204 -5.70 -13.84 -7.77
CA ASP A 204 -4.49 -14.64 -7.62
C ASP A 204 -3.38 -14.02 -8.46
N VAL A 205 -2.39 -13.43 -7.77
CA VAL A 205 -1.21 -12.88 -8.42
C VAL A 205 -0.16 -13.97 -8.55
N THR A 206 -0.25 -14.74 -9.61
CA THR A 206 0.75 -15.77 -9.89
C THR A 206 2.12 -15.15 -10.16
N GLN A 207 3.19 -15.92 -9.86
CA GLN A 207 4.56 -15.48 -10.13
C GLN A 207 4.76 -15.10 -11.60
N ASN A 208 4.19 -15.87 -12.55
CA ASN A 208 4.29 -15.59 -13.98
C ASN A 208 3.62 -14.26 -14.36
N ALA A 209 2.45 -13.96 -13.79
CA ALA A 209 1.77 -12.70 -14.04
C ALA A 209 2.58 -11.51 -13.50
N PHE A 210 3.18 -11.67 -12.33
CA PHE A 210 4.03 -10.66 -11.73
C PHE A 210 5.33 -10.45 -12.53
N ASP A 211 6.00 -11.52 -12.94
CA ASP A 211 7.22 -11.45 -13.76
C ASP A 211 6.94 -10.76 -15.11
N LYS A 212 5.80 -11.06 -15.73
CA LYS A 212 5.37 -10.37 -16.95
C LYS A 212 5.14 -8.88 -16.72
N MET A 213 4.46 -8.49 -15.64
CA MET A 213 4.29 -7.08 -15.29
C MET A 213 5.62 -6.35 -15.15
N LEU A 214 6.62 -6.98 -14.52
CA LEU A 214 7.95 -6.39 -14.38
C LEU A 214 8.66 -6.25 -15.72
N GLU A 215 8.52 -7.23 -16.63
CA GLU A 215 9.07 -7.17 -18.00
C GLU A 215 8.41 -6.04 -18.80
N ASP A 216 7.09 -5.93 -18.76
CA ASP A 216 6.33 -4.87 -19.44
C ASP A 216 6.72 -3.47 -18.92
N ALA A 217 7.11 -3.36 -17.65
CA ALA A 217 7.63 -2.13 -17.04
C ALA A 217 9.11 -1.84 -17.36
N GLY A 218 9.77 -2.70 -18.15
CA GLY A 218 11.19 -2.57 -18.47
C GLY A 218 12.12 -2.73 -17.25
N ILE A 219 11.69 -3.53 -16.26
CA ILE A 219 12.47 -3.80 -15.04
C ILE A 219 13.38 -5.00 -15.30
N ASP A 220 14.69 -4.79 -15.12
CA ASP A 220 15.70 -5.82 -15.36
C ASP A 220 15.61 -6.98 -14.37
N LYS A 221 16.15 -8.15 -14.77
CA LYS A 221 16.19 -9.37 -13.93
C LYS A 221 17.01 -9.16 -12.65
N SER A 222 18.04 -8.34 -12.68
CA SER A 222 18.84 -7.98 -11.49
C SER A 222 18.02 -7.16 -10.48
N ASP A 223 17.16 -6.26 -10.96
CA ASP A 223 16.19 -5.55 -10.13
C ASP A 223 15.10 -6.51 -9.61
N LYS A 224 14.78 -7.59 -10.35
CA LYS A 224 13.82 -8.62 -9.93
C LYS A 224 14.25 -9.38 -8.67
N ALA A 225 15.55 -9.62 -8.47
CA ALA A 225 16.06 -10.28 -7.26
C ALA A 225 15.76 -9.44 -6.00
N LYS A 226 15.83 -8.11 -6.10
CA LYS A 226 15.47 -7.18 -5.03
C LYS A 226 13.95 -6.96 -4.90
N CYS A 227 13.19 -7.30 -5.95
CA CYS A 227 11.73 -7.42 -5.88
C CYS A 227 11.26 -8.63 -5.05
N GLY A 228 12.15 -9.48 -4.60
CA GLY A 228 11.87 -10.70 -3.85
C GLY A 228 11.14 -10.52 -2.52
N LEU A 229 10.87 -9.27 -2.12
CA LEU A 229 9.88 -8.95 -1.07
C LEU A 229 8.47 -9.40 -1.44
N VAL A 230 8.17 -9.57 -2.72
CA VAL A 230 6.86 -10.05 -3.20
C VAL A 230 6.76 -11.58 -3.18
N LYS A 231 7.88 -12.30 -2.99
CA LYS A 231 7.89 -13.75 -2.75
C LYS A 231 7.67 -14.09 -1.26
N LEU A 232 6.77 -13.39 -0.60
CA LEU A 232 6.28 -13.73 0.73
C LEU A 232 5.09 -14.71 0.65
N ASN A 233 5.14 -15.62 -0.30
CA ASN A 233 4.22 -16.75 -0.35
C ASN A 233 4.65 -17.86 0.63
#